data_3f7138a38f8a92915e16c3bcead185ba
#
_entry.id   3f7138a38f8a92915e16c3bcead185ba
#
_cell.length_a   1.000
_cell.length_b   1.000
_cell.length_c   1.000
_cell.angle_alpha   90.00
_cell.angle_beta   90.00
_cell.angle_gamma   90.00
#
_symmetry.space_group_name_H-M   'P 1'
#
loop_
_entity.id
_entity.type
_entity.pdbx_description
1 polymer ?
#
loop_
_entity_poly.entity_id
_entity_poly.type
_entity_poly.pdbx_seq_one_letter_code
_entity_poly.pdbx_strand_id
1 'polypeptide(L)'
;ASMRENQAKSSAEKVPQDSLETLALNIKSHYLYGDSSLSMFDNLAPLLVSFFVFFFVFLISGISLVNERSSGTLMRMLVTPVRRTEIVAGYTLAYGFLALLQTSLIVLWTRYVLQMQILGNFILVLLINLLIALIALLIGLLLSALAKTEFQFIQFVPIAVVPQFLFSGIINVDTMAAPLRWIAHLMPLYYGVDALQKVVKQGEGFSQIGNNLFILGMLALVFYVANVVALKGLRKT
;
A
#
# COMPACT_ATOMS: atom_id res chain seq x y z
N ALA A 1 55.35 -36.41 -34.73
CA ALA A 1 54.36 -35.35 -34.51
C ALA A 1 52.98 -35.91 -34.12
N SER A 2 52.57 -37.06 -34.68
CA SER A 2 51.20 -37.63 -34.47
C SER A 2 50.95 -38.26 -33.07
N MET A 3 51.98 -38.70 -32.37
CA MET A 3 51.82 -39.30 -31.03
C MET A 3 51.54 -38.30 -29.91
N ARG A 4 52.01 -37.05 -30.06
CA ARG A 4 51.75 -35.99 -29.05
C ARG A 4 50.37 -35.39 -29.19
N GLU A 5 49.81 -35.40 -30.39
CA GLU A 5 48.44 -34.88 -30.63
C GLU A 5 47.34 -35.82 -30.15
N ASN A 6 47.60 -37.14 -30.20
CA ASN A 6 46.69 -38.14 -29.65
C ASN A 6 46.69 -38.20 -28.10
N GLN A 7 47.81 -37.85 -27.46
CA GLN A 7 47.87 -37.78 -25.98
C GLN A 7 47.15 -36.52 -25.46
N ALA A 8 47.20 -35.41 -26.21
CA ALA A 8 46.45 -34.21 -25.84
C ALA A 8 44.91 -34.38 -25.97
N LYS A 9 44.46 -35.13 -26.99
CA LYS A 9 43.01 -35.45 -27.13
C LYS A 9 42.51 -36.44 -26.10
N SER A 10 43.34 -37.38 -25.64
CA SER A 10 42.96 -38.33 -24.60
C SER A 10 42.91 -37.70 -23.21
N SER A 11 43.59 -36.60 -22.97
CA SER A 11 43.57 -35.90 -21.68
C SER A 11 42.38 -34.89 -21.55
N ALA A 12 41.75 -34.54 -22.68
CA ALA A 12 40.61 -33.62 -22.66
C ALA A 12 39.23 -34.32 -22.50
N GLU A 13 39.24 -35.68 -22.56
CA GLU A 13 37.97 -36.46 -22.62
C GLU A 13 37.64 -37.22 -21.32
N LYS A 14 38.27 -36.86 -20.20
CA LYS A 14 37.93 -37.44 -18.91
C LYS A 14 37.79 -36.35 -17.85
N VAL A 15 36.86 -35.47 -18.02
CA VAL A 15 36.21 -34.83 -16.87
C VAL A 15 35.20 -35.85 -16.39
N PRO A 16 35.36 -36.45 -15.21
CA PRO A 16 34.39 -37.40 -14.68
C PRO A 16 33.04 -36.68 -14.57
N GLN A 17 31.98 -37.24 -15.13
CA GLN A 17 30.61 -36.71 -14.98
C GLN A 17 30.23 -36.55 -13.50
N ASP A 18 30.85 -37.32 -12.61
CA ASP A 18 30.71 -37.24 -11.16
C ASP A 18 31.21 -35.91 -10.56
N SER A 19 32.18 -35.24 -11.21
CA SER A 19 32.65 -33.91 -10.77
C SER A 19 31.75 -32.75 -11.23
N LEU A 20 30.93 -32.96 -12.26
CA LEU A 20 29.91 -32.02 -12.66
C LEU A 20 28.64 -32.12 -11.79
N GLU A 21 28.34 -33.32 -11.26
CA GLU A 21 27.25 -33.48 -10.28
C GLU A 21 27.66 -32.96 -8.87
N THR A 22 28.92 -33.02 -8.49
CA THR A 22 29.41 -32.43 -7.23
C THR A 22 29.55 -30.89 -7.31
N LEU A 23 29.68 -30.34 -8.52
CA LEU A 23 29.61 -28.89 -8.77
C LEU A 23 28.16 -28.40 -8.98
N ALA A 24 27.17 -29.28 -9.05
CA ALA A 24 25.79 -28.88 -8.90
C ALA A 24 25.66 -28.31 -7.49
N LEU A 25 25.81 -27.00 -7.40
CA LEU A 25 25.57 -26.22 -6.19
C LEU A 25 24.25 -26.71 -5.60
N ASN A 26 24.34 -27.45 -4.49
CA ASN A 26 23.19 -27.87 -3.71
C ASN A 26 22.66 -26.58 -3.05
N ILE A 27 21.99 -25.75 -3.86
CA ILE A 27 21.32 -24.54 -3.41
C ILE A 27 20.15 -25.03 -2.56
N LYS A 28 20.42 -25.33 -1.31
CA LYS A 28 19.39 -25.44 -0.30
C LYS A 28 18.82 -24.05 -0.13
N SER A 29 17.72 -23.78 -0.86
CA SER A 29 16.93 -22.57 -0.66
C SER A 29 16.41 -22.60 0.78
N HIS A 30 17.08 -21.86 1.66
CA HIS A 30 16.60 -21.67 3.02
C HIS A 30 15.56 -20.55 2.97
N TYR A 31 14.29 -20.92 2.87
CA TYR A 31 13.21 -19.96 2.99
C TYR A 31 13.16 -19.48 4.44
N LEU A 32 13.50 -18.21 4.67
CA LEU A 32 13.43 -17.58 6.00
C LEU A 32 11.98 -17.44 6.48
N TYR A 33 11.02 -17.35 5.55
CA TYR A 33 9.58 -17.27 5.82
C TYR A 33 8.81 -17.95 4.67
N GLY A 34 7.90 -18.88 5.03
CA GLY A 34 7.03 -19.55 4.08
C GLY A 34 7.61 -20.85 3.50
N ASP A 35 6.80 -21.54 2.70
CA ASP A 35 7.15 -22.80 2.05
C ASP A 35 7.41 -22.56 0.55
N SER A 36 8.09 -23.53 -0.10
CA SER A 36 8.38 -23.51 -1.55
C SER A 36 7.13 -23.42 -2.45
N SER A 37 5.95 -23.60 -1.86
CA SER A 37 4.64 -23.47 -2.52
C SER A 37 4.12 -22.03 -2.61
N LEU A 38 4.77 -21.05 -1.94
CA LEU A 38 4.32 -19.65 -2.01
C LEU A 38 4.56 -19.09 -3.41
N SER A 39 3.47 -18.81 -4.09
CA SER A 39 3.47 -18.20 -5.40
C SER A 39 4.00 -16.76 -5.32
N MET A 40 4.54 -16.25 -6.44
CA MET A 40 4.90 -14.82 -6.56
C MET A 40 3.72 -13.91 -6.19
N PHE A 41 2.49 -14.38 -6.42
CA PHE A 41 1.26 -13.71 -6.05
C PHE A 41 1.12 -13.55 -4.52
N ASP A 42 1.40 -14.60 -3.73
CA ASP A 42 1.29 -14.54 -2.27
C ASP A 42 2.25 -13.52 -1.66
N ASN A 43 3.40 -13.33 -2.32
CA ASN A 43 4.35 -12.31 -1.93
C ASN A 43 3.89 -10.87 -2.20
N LEU A 44 3.16 -10.65 -3.29
CA LEU A 44 2.66 -9.34 -3.70
C LEU A 44 1.24 -9.05 -3.19
N ALA A 45 0.48 -10.08 -2.80
CA ALA A 45 -0.91 -9.95 -2.39
C ALA A 45 -1.15 -8.91 -1.28
N PRO A 46 -0.38 -8.87 -0.16
CA PRO A 46 -0.58 -7.86 0.87
C PRO A 46 -0.43 -6.43 0.35
N LEU A 47 0.54 -6.22 -0.53
CA LEU A 47 0.77 -4.93 -1.17
C LEU A 47 -0.39 -4.56 -2.10
N LEU A 48 -0.82 -5.48 -2.97
CA LEU A 48 -1.91 -5.23 -3.91
C LEU A 48 -3.23 -4.95 -3.18
N VAL A 49 -3.54 -5.70 -2.13
CA VAL A 49 -4.74 -5.48 -1.31
C VAL A 49 -4.74 -4.07 -0.73
N SER A 50 -3.66 -3.68 -0.05
CA SER A 50 -3.54 -2.34 0.53
C SER A 50 -3.58 -1.24 -0.51
N PHE A 51 -2.94 -1.46 -1.66
CA PHE A 51 -2.95 -0.53 -2.78
C PHE A 51 -4.36 -0.32 -3.35
N PHE A 52 -5.10 -1.41 -3.62
CA PHE A 52 -6.45 -1.29 -4.15
C PHE A 52 -7.42 -0.67 -3.13
N VAL A 53 -7.29 -1.01 -1.85
CA VAL A 53 -8.05 -0.35 -0.78
C VAL A 53 -7.78 1.15 -0.80
N PHE A 54 -6.50 1.56 -0.79
CA PHE A 54 -6.10 2.96 -0.83
C PHE A 54 -6.63 3.65 -2.09
N PHE A 55 -6.40 3.08 -3.25
CA PHE A 55 -6.75 3.66 -4.55
C PHE A 55 -8.25 3.94 -4.70
N PHE A 56 -9.09 2.93 -4.45
CA PHE A 56 -10.53 3.10 -4.64
C PHE A 56 -11.15 4.03 -3.61
N VAL A 57 -10.75 3.96 -2.33
CA VAL A 57 -11.24 4.87 -1.31
C VAL A 57 -10.83 6.32 -1.61
N PHE A 58 -9.58 6.53 -2.02
CA PHE A 58 -9.08 7.83 -2.46
C PHE A 58 -9.88 8.41 -3.62
N LEU A 59 -10.15 7.60 -4.66
CA LEU A 59 -10.93 8.03 -5.82
C LEU A 59 -12.36 8.41 -5.45
N ILE A 60 -13.07 7.51 -4.74
CA ILE A 60 -14.48 7.71 -4.39
C ILE A 60 -14.63 8.96 -3.53
N SER A 61 -13.81 9.10 -2.48
CA SER A 61 -13.89 10.24 -1.57
C SER A 61 -13.60 11.58 -2.29
N GLY A 62 -12.57 11.57 -3.15
CA GLY A 62 -12.15 12.78 -3.85
C GLY A 62 -13.15 13.24 -4.92
N ILE A 63 -13.60 12.34 -5.79
CA ILE A 63 -14.58 12.65 -6.83
C ILE A 63 -15.91 13.10 -6.20
N SER A 64 -16.36 12.40 -5.16
CA SER A 64 -17.63 12.75 -4.48
C SER A 64 -17.61 14.16 -3.91
N LEU A 65 -16.49 14.57 -3.25
CA LEU A 65 -16.41 15.93 -2.70
C LEU A 65 -16.29 17.00 -3.79
N VAL A 66 -15.60 16.72 -4.91
CA VAL A 66 -15.56 17.63 -6.06
C VAL A 66 -16.95 17.80 -6.64
N ASN A 67 -17.74 16.74 -6.75
CA ASN A 67 -19.13 16.77 -7.21
C ASN A 67 -20.03 17.60 -6.30
N GLU A 68 -19.93 17.42 -4.99
CA GLU A 68 -20.71 18.22 -4.04
C GLU A 68 -20.32 19.70 -4.06
N ARG A 69 -19.07 19.99 -4.35
CA ARG A 69 -18.61 21.37 -4.53
C ARG A 69 -19.13 21.99 -5.83
N SER A 70 -19.07 21.26 -6.94
CA SER A 70 -19.53 21.74 -8.24
C SER A 70 -21.05 21.92 -8.30
N SER A 71 -21.79 21.08 -7.57
CA SER A 71 -23.26 21.20 -7.42
C SER A 71 -23.70 22.31 -6.46
N GLY A 72 -22.74 22.95 -5.75
CA GLY A 72 -23.00 24.00 -4.78
C GLY A 72 -23.50 23.50 -3.41
N THR A 73 -23.61 22.20 -3.21
CA THR A 73 -24.09 21.61 -1.94
C THR A 73 -23.14 21.98 -0.79
N LEU A 74 -21.83 21.85 -1.00
CA LEU A 74 -20.82 22.23 0.01
C LEU A 74 -20.93 23.73 0.37
N MET A 75 -21.16 24.61 -0.61
CA MET A 75 -21.30 26.04 -0.34
C MET A 75 -22.54 26.35 0.50
N ARG A 76 -23.65 25.66 0.27
CA ARG A 76 -24.86 25.80 1.10
C ARG A 76 -24.61 25.35 2.54
N MET A 77 -23.83 24.29 2.76
CA MET A 77 -23.44 23.83 4.10
C MET A 77 -22.55 24.85 4.81
N LEU A 78 -21.63 25.50 4.10
CA LEU A 78 -20.70 26.49 4.68
C LEU A 78 -21.40 27.79 5.13
N VAL A 79 -22.63 28.08 4.66
CA VAL A 79 -23.46 29.24 5.08
C VAL A 79 -24.22 28.94 6.37
N THR A 80 -24.36 27.66 6.75
CA THR A 80 -25.02 27.26 8.00
C THR A 80 -24.08 27.46 9.20
N PRO A 81 -24.59 27.57 10.45
CA PRO A 81 -23.77 27.76 11.64
C PRO A 81 -23.01 26.50 12.08
N VAL A 82 -22.69 25.57 11.16
CA VAL A 82 -21.96 24.33 11.40
C VAL A 82 -20.46 24.61 11.47
N ARG A 83 -19.77 23.96 12.39
CA ARG A 83 -18.31 24.05 12.53
C ARG A 83 -17.62 23.24 11.43
N ARG A 84 -16.47 23.72 10.96
CA ARG A 84 -15.68 23.04 9.91
C ARG A 84 -15.23 21.64 10.28
N THR A 85 -14.90 21.45 11.57
CA THR A 85 -14.58 20.12 12.11
C THR A 85 -15.77 19.17 12.00
N GLU A 86 -17.00 19.66 12.18
CA GLU A 86 -18.21 18.86 12.03
C GLU A 86 -18.47 18.49 10.57
N ILE A 87 -18.18 19.41 9.63
CA ILE A 87 -18.26 19.12 8.19
C ILE A 87 -17.26 18.03 7.80
N VAL A 88 -15.97 18.19 8.16
CA VAL A 88 -14.94 17.18 7.87
C VAL A 88 -15.27 15.85 8.55
N ALA A 89 -15.75 15.88 9.80
CA ALA A 89 -16.17 14.67 10.51
C ALA A 89 -17.36 14.01 9.82
N GLY A 90 -18.34 14.77 9.37
CA GLY A 90 -19.50 14.26 8.62
C GLY A 90 -19.08 13.55 7.31
N TYR A 91 -18.22 14.17 6.52
CA TYR A 91 -17.65 13.52 5.33
C TYR A 91 -16.84 12.29 5.66
N THR A 92 -15.98 12.38 6.69
CA THR A 92 -15.16 11.25 7.13
C THR A 92 -16.02 10.07 7.59
N LEU A 93 -17.13 10.34 8.29
CA LEU A 93 -18.05 9.29 8.71
C LEU A 93 -18.85 8.71 7.54
N ALA A 94 -19.40 9.54 6.68
CA ALA A 94 -20.21 9.09 5.54
C ALA A 94 -19.39 8.26 4.55
N TYR A 95 -18.28 8.82 4.05
CA TYR A 95 -17.40 8.09 3.14
C TYR A 95 -16.57 7.01 3.85
N GLY A 96 -16.30 7.17 5.15
CA GLY A 96 -15.68 6.17 6.00
C GLY A 96 -16.53 4.91 6.12
N PHE A 97 -17.85 5.03 6.20
CA PHE A 97 -18.75 3.89 6.17
C PHE A 97 -18.67 3.14 4.83
N LEU A 98 -18.66 3.86 3.71
CA LEU A 98 -18.45 3.26 2.39
C LEU A 98 -17.08 2.60 2.26
N ALA A 99 -16.04 3.27 2.77
CA ALA A 99 -14.69 2.74 2.79
C ALA A 99 -14.59 1.46 3.64
N LEU A 100 -15.31 1.39 4.76
CA LEU A 100 -15.39 0.18 5.60
C LEU A 100 -16.02 -0.98 4.82
N LEU A 101 -17.15 -0.76 4.15
CA LEU A 101 -17.80 -1.78 3.34
C LEU A 101 -16.89 -2.26 2.21
N GLN A 102 -16.30 -1.34 1.44
CA GLN A 102 -15.39 -1.65 0.35
C GLN A 102 -14.16 -2.42 0.83
N THR A 103 -13.50 -1.95 1.91
CA THR A 103 -12.31 -2.58 2.48
C THR A 103 -12.62 -3.99 2.96
N SER A 104 -13.74 -4.16 3.68
CA SER A 104 -14.19 -5.48 4.14
C SER A 104 -14.42 -6.43 2.96
N LEU A 105 -15.05 -5.94 1.87
CA LEU A 105 -15.28 -6.72 0.68
C LEU A 105 -13.96 -7.16 0.02
N ILE A 106 -13.01 -6.24 -0.17
CA ILE A 106 -11.70 -6.56 -0.77
C ILE A 106 -10.93 -7.58 0.07
N VAL A 107 -10.87 -7.37 1.39
CA VAL A 107 -10.14 -8.26 2.31
C VAL A 107 -10.81 -9.65 2.38
N LEU A 108 -12.14 -9.72 2.43
CA LEU A 108 -12.87 -10.99 2.38
C LEU A 108 -12.68 -11.70 1.05
N TRP A 109 -12.76 -10.97 -0.08
CA TRP A 109 -12.52 -11.53 -1.40
C TRP A 109 -11.12 -12.12 -1.51
N THR A 110 -10.12 -11.42 -1.03
CA THR A 110 -8.73 -11.88 -1.03
C THR A 110 -8.55 -13.15 -0.18
N ARG A 111 -9.21 -13.21 0.97
CA ARG A 111 -9.17 -14.39 1.85
C ARG A 111 -9.86 -15.60 1.26
N TYR A 112 -11.10 -15.44 0.74
CA TYR A 112 -11.96 -16.57 0.38
C TYR A 112 -11.88 -16.95 -1.11
N VAL A 113 -11.69 -15.99 -2.01
CA VAL A 113 -11.65 -16.25 -3.46
C VAL A 113 -10.22 -16.43 -3.95
N LEU A 114 -9.30 -15.54 -3.56
CA LEU A 114 -7.89 -15.64 -3.93
C LEU A 114 -7.11 -16.61 -3.02
N GLN A 115 -7.75 -17.13 -1.96
CA GLN A 115 -7.17 -18.09 -1.02
C GLN A 115 -5.82 -17.67 -0.44
N MET A 116 -5.61 -16.35 -0.26
CA MET A 116 -4.38 -15.81 0.33
C MET A 116 -4.15 -16.42 1.71
N GLN A 117 -2.99 -17.01 1.91
CA GLN A 117 -2.60 -17.56 3.20
C GLN A 117 -2.29 -16.41 4.18
N ILE A 118 -3.03 -16.35 5.28
CA ILE A 118 -2.84 -15.39 6.37
C ILE A 118 -2.38 -16.18 7.59
N LEU A 119 -1.10 -16.05 7.96
CA LEU A 119 -0.55 -16.74 9.13
C LEU A 119 -0.99 -16.08 10.44
N GLY A 120 -1.23 -14.78 10.42
CA GLY A 120 -1.63 -14.01 11.59
C GLY A 120 -3.14 -13.83 11.76
N ASN A 121 -3.50 -12.89 12.64
CA ASN A 121 -4.91 -12.62 12.94
C ASN A 121 -5.58 -11.81 11.83
N PHE A 122 -6.66 -12.35 11.26
CA PHE A 122 -7.47 -11.69 10.23
C PHE A 122 -8.02 -10.31 10.66
N ILE A 123 -8.35 -10.15 11.94
CA ILE A 123 -8.85 -8.86 12.46
C ILE A 123 -7.77 -7.77 12.33
N LEU A 124 -6.48 -8.12 12.53
CA LEU A 124 -5.39 -7.17 12.34
C LEU A 124 -5.23 -6.77 10.86
N VAL A 125 -5.40 -7.72 9.94
CA VAL A 125 -5.39 -7.44 8.49
C VAL A 125 -6.49 -6.43 8.15
N LEU A 126 -7.69 -6.62 8.67
CA LEU A 126 -8.82 -5.71 8.47
C LEU A 126 -8.54 -4.33 9.08
N LEU A 127 -8.04 -4.29 10.31
CA LEU A 127 -7.72 -3.04 11.03
C LEU A 127 -6.68 -2.20 10.28
N ILE A 128 -5.59 -2.83 9.81
CA ILE A 128 -4.54 -2.14 9.05
C ILE A 128 -5.13 -1.54 7.77
N ASN A 129 -5.89 -2.33 7.01
CA ASN A 129 -6.51 -1.86 5.78
C ASN A 129 -7.56 -0.76 6.02
N LEU A 130 -8.29 -0.78 7.14
CA LEU A 130 -9.20 0.30 7.53
C LEU A 130 -8.47 1.60 7.87
N LEU A 131 -7.31 1.53 8.51
CA LEU A 131 -6.46 2.72 8.74
C LEU A 131 -5.91 3.27 7.44
N ILE A 132 -5.47 2.42 6.52
CA ILE A 132 -5.04 2.83 5.17
C ILE A 132 -6.20 3.50 4.44
N ALA A 133 -7.41 2.91 4.49
CA ALA A 133 -8.62 3.46 3.88
C ALA A 133 -8.98 4.84 4.46
N LEU A 134 -8.90 5.00 5.78
CA LEU A 134 -9.14 6.29 6.44
C LEU A 134 -8.17 7.37 5.95
N ILE A 135 -6.88 7.05 5.85
CA ILE A 135 -5.88 8.00 5.35
C ILE A 135 -6.12 8.31 3.87
N ALA A 136 -6.43 7.30 3.05
CA ALA A 136 -6.75 7.47 1.63
C ALA A 136 -7.95 8.41 1.44
N LEU A 137 -8.99 8.22 2.24
CA LEU A 137 -10.17 9.09 2.30
C LEU A 137 -9.77 10.54 2.60
N LEU A 138 -8.97 10.75 3.64
CA LEU A 138 -8.55 12.07 4.07
C LEU A 138 -7.65 12.76 3.02
N ILE A 139 -6.78 12.03 2.34
CA ILE A 139 -5.97 12.55 1.24
C ILE A 139 -6.88 12.90 0.04
N GLY A 140 -7.85 12.04 -0.30
CA GLY A 140 -8.83 12.29 -1.35
C GLY A 140 -9.63 13.56 -1.10
N LEU A 141 -10.15 13.74 0.11
CA LEU A 141 -10.86 14.96 0.53
C LEU A 141 -9.94 16.20 0.43
N LEU A 142 -8.69 16.09 0.87
CA LEU A 142 -7.73 17.21 0.86
C LEU A 142 -7.41 17.65 -0.57
N LEU A 143 -7.12 16.71 -1.47
CA LEU A 143 -6.80 17.02 -2.87
C LEU A 143 -8.03 17.50 -3.64
N SER A 144 -9.22 17.02 -3.31
CA SER A 144 -10.47 17.51 -3.89
C SER A 144 -10.71 19.00 -3.60
N ALA A 145 -10.22 19.51 -2.46
CA ALA A 145 -10.29 20.92 -2.13
C ALA A 145 -9.47 21.81 -3.10
N LEU A 146 -8.45 21.26 -3.75
CA LEU A 146 -7.60 21.92 -4.73
C LEU A 146 -8.17 21.82 -6.16
N ALA A 147 -8.97 20.80 -6.45
CA ALA A 147 -9.57 20.56 -7.76
C ALA A 147 -10.85 21.38 -7.91
N LYS A 148 -11.04 22.00 -9.09
CA LYS A 148 -12.28 22.71 -9.46
C LYS A 148 -13.27 21.81 -10.20
N THR A 149 -12.79 20.77 -10.86
CA THR A 149 -13.57 19.82 -11.66
C THR A 149 -13.11 18.39 -11.38
N GLU A 150 -13.98 17.42 -11.66
CA GLU A 150 -13.62 15.99 -11.56
C GLU A 150 -12.42 15.65 -12.46
N PHE A 151 -12.38 16.20 -13.67
CA PHE A 151 -11.25 15.99 -14.59
C PHE A 151 -9.93 16.46 -13.99
N GLN A 152 -9.91 17.63 -13.34
CA GLN A 152 -8.72 18.13 -12.67
C GLN A 152 -8.33 17.24 -11.49
N PHE A 153 -9.29 16.72 -10.73
CA PHE A 153 -9.01 15.76 -9.66
C PHE A 153 -8.37 14.48 -10.18
N ILE A 154 -8.91 13.94 -11.30
CA ILE A 154 -8.34 12.73 -11.94
C ILE A 154 -6.88 12.95 -12.36
N GLN A 155 -6.50 14.16 -12.78
CA GLN A 155 -5.10 14.48 -13.10
C GLN A 155 -4.19 14.47 -11.86
N PHE A 156 -4.71 14.68 -10.66
CA PHE A 156 -3.95 14.57 -9.41
C PHE A 156 -3.76 13.11 -8.96
N VAL A 157 -4.58 12.18 -9.46
CA VAL A 157 -4.51 10.77 -9.09
C VAL A 157 -3.12 10.17 -9.31
N PRO A 158 -2.48 10.27 -10.49
CA PRO A 158 -1.13 9.75 -10.69
C PRO A 158 -0.11 10.36 -9.72
N ILE A 159 -0.22 11.65 -9.45
CA ILE A 159 0.71 12.37 -8.57
C ILE A 159 0.58 11.89 -7.11
N ALA A 160 -0.63 11.57 -6.67
CA ALA A 160 -0.88 11.10 -5.32
C ALA A 160 -0.64 9.58 -5.15
N VAL A 161 -1.05 8.77 -6.14
CA VAL A 161 -1.13 7.32 -6.03
C VAL A 161 0.16 6.63 -6.46
N VAL A 162 0.83 7.10 -7.54
CA VAL A 162 2.04 6.45 -8.04
C VAL A 162 3.18 6.47 -7.01
N PRO A 163 3.49 7.57 -6.32
CA PRO A 163 4.49 7.55 -5.25
C PRO A 163 4.12 6.59 -4.11
N GLN A 164 2.85 6.56 -3.70
CA GLN A 164 2.36 5.63 -2.69
C GLN A 164 2.65 4.18 -3.09
N PHE A 165 2.38 3.82 -4.35
CA PHE A 165 2.63 2.48 -4.87
C PHE A 165 4.12 2.15 -4.94
N LEU A 166 4.95 3.05 -5.47
CA LEU A 166 6.40 2.83 -5.61
C LEU A 166 7.09 2.64 -4.26
N PHE A 167 6.69 3.43 -3.26
CA PHE A 167 7.29 3.39 -1.92
C PHE A 167 6.59 2.42 -0.96
N SER A 168 5.59 1.66 -1.41
CA SER A 168 4.85 0.69 -0.58
C SER A 168 5.63 -0.60 -0.26
N GLY A 169 6.90 -0.71 -0.67
CA GLY A 169 7.72 -1.89 -0.43
C GLY A 169 7.92 -2.78 -1.67
N ILE A 170 7.51 -2.32 -2.87
CA ILE A 170 7.89 -2.96 -4.14
C ILE A 170 9.41 -2.89 -4.32
N ILE A 171 9.98 -1.72 -4.07
CA ILE A 171 11.41 -1.49 -4.09
C ILE A 171 11.86 -1.41 -2.63
N ASN A 172 12.91 -2.15 -2.29
CA ASN A 172 13.46 -2.12 -0.93
C ASN A 172 13.96 -0.70 -0.61
N VAL A 173 13.28 -0.05 0.35
CA VAL A 173 13.56 1.35 0.74
C VAL A 173 14.98 1.50 1.30
N ASP A 174 15.53 0.46 1.93
CA ASP A 174 16.89 0.50 2.50
C ASP A 174 17.98 0.59 1.43
N THR A 175 17.69 0.14 0.21
CA THR A 175 18.63 0.22 -0.92
C THR A 175 18.54 1.55 -1.67
N MET A 176 17.57 2.39 -1.35
CA MET A 176 17.39 3.68 -2.01
C MET A 176 18.37 4.75 -1.52
N ALA A 177 18.63 5.75 -2.37
CA ALA A 177 19.38 6.94 -1.99
C ALA A 177 18.69 7.69 -0.83
N ALA A 178 19.47 8.33 0.04
CA ALA A 178 18.98 8.99 1.24
C ALA A 178 17.75 9.91 1.02
N PRO A 179 17.68 10.77 -0.03
CA PRO A 179 16.52 11.62 -0.26
C PRO A 179 15.23 10.82 -0.53
N LEU A 180 15.33 9.73 -1.31
CA LEU A 180 14.17 8.87 -1.62
C LEU A 180 13.66 8.12 -0.40
N ARG A 181 14.56 7.72 0.49
CA ARG A 181 14.22 7.07 1.76
C ARG A 181 13.38 8.01 2.65
N TRP A 182 13.72 9.28 2.72
CA TRP A 182 12.92 10.27 3.43
C TRP A 182 11.51 10.40 2.87
N ILE A 183 11.37 10.40 1.54
CA ILE A 183 10.06 10.46 0.89
C ILE A 183 9.25 9.20 1.21
N ALA A 184 9.87 8.02 1.18
CA ALA A 184 9.19 6.77 1.52
C ALA A 184 8.58 6.79 2.93
N HIS A 185 9.30 7.32 3.91
CA HIS A 185 8.81 7.45 5.29
C HIS A 185 7.66 8.47 5.46
N LEU A 186 7.42 9.34 4.48
CA LEU A 186 6.23 10.19 4.47
C LEU A 186 4.99 9.48 3.91
N MET A 187 5.17 8.32 3.24
CA MET A 187 4.09 7.62 2.56
C MET A 187 3.33 6.70 3.50
N PRO A 188 2.03 6.95 3.74
CA PRO A 188 1.21 6.09 4.60
C PRO A 188 1.20 4.62 4.17
N LEU A 189 1.16 4.36 2.85
CA LEU A 189 1.09 3.01 2.33
C LEU A 189 2.33 2.18 2.66
N TYR A 190 3.51 2.81 2.83
CA TYR A 190 4.73 2.16 3.30
C TYR A 190 4.51 1.44 4.64
N TYR A 191 4.01 2.17 5.65
CA TYR A 191 3.76 1.60 6.98
C TYR A 191 2.63 0.58 6.98
N GLY A 192 1.60 0.83 6.18
CA GLY A 192 0.46 -0.08 6.06
C GLY A 192 0.85 -1.42 5.46
N VAL A 193 1.62 -1.42 4.37
CA VAL A 193 2.07 -2.64 3.71
C VAL A 193 3.10 -3.38 4.56
N ASP A 194 4.03 -2.68 5.22
CA ASP A 194 4.99 -3.30 6.15
C ASP A 194 4.27 -4.03 7.30
N ALA A 195 3.30 -3.35 7.93
CA ALA A 195 2.48 -3.97 8.98
C ALA A 195 1.69 -5.18 8.44
N LEU A 196 1.12 -5.06 7.25
CA LEU A 196 0.34 -6.13 6.65
C LEU A 196 1.21 -7.35 6.30
N GLN A 197 2.41 -7.13 5.77
CA GLN A 197 3.36 -8.21 5.48
C GLN A 197 3.79 -8.94 6.75
N LYS A 198 4.04 -8.24 7.85
CA LYS A 198 4.36 -8.83 9.16
C LYS A 198 3.23 -9.73 9.66
N VAL A 199 1.98 -9.26 9.59
CA VAL A 199 0.83 -10.06 10.00
C VAL A 199 0.59 -11.23 9.07
N VAL A 200 0.57 -11.02 7.75
CA VAL A 200 0.21 -12.05 6.77
C VAL A 200 1.28 -13.11 6.64
N LYS A 201 2.56 -12.71 6.51
CA LYS A 201 3.66 -13.62 6.21
C LYS A 201 4.40 -14.15 7.44
N GLN A 202 4.47 -13.35 8.51
CA GLN A 202 5.24 -13.69 9.71
C GLN A 202 4.33 -14.09 10.87
N GLY A 203 3.01 -13.89 10.74
CA GLY A 203 2.06 -14.20 11.82
C GLY A 203 2.20 -13.29 13.03
N GLU A 204 2.83 -12.12 12.88
CA GLU A 204 3.08 -11.20 13.99
C GLU A 204 1.78 -10.66 14.57
N GLY A 205 1.79 -10.45 15.88
CA GLY A 205 0.67 -9.92 16.64
C GLY A 205 0.69 -8.39 16.76
N PHE A 206 -0.28 -7.88 17.52
CA PHE A 206 -0.46 -6.44 17.74
C PHE A 206 0.77 -5.74 18.32
N SER A 207 1.54 -6.42 19.18
CA SER A 207 2.72 -5.86 19.83
C SER A 207 3.81 -5.46 18.84
N GLN A 208 4.03 -6.26 17.79
CA GLN A 208 5.09 -6.04 16.81
C GLN A 208 4.73 -4.98 15.77
N ILE A 209 3.44 -4.87 15.44
CA ILE A 209 2.94 -3.87 14.46
C ILE A 209 2.49 -2.55 15.11
N GLY A 210 2.53 -2.46 16.45
CA GLY A 210 2.02 -1.32 17.21
C GLY A 210 2.64 0.02 16.78
N ASN A 211 3.93 0.03 16.47
CA ASN A 211 4.61 1.23 15.96
C ASN A 211 4.05 1.70 14.60
N ASN A 212 3.80 0.77 13.69
CA ASN A 212 3.23 1.09 12.37
C ASN A 212 1.79 1.63 12.52
N LEU A 213 0.98 1.02 13.39
CA LEU A 213 -0.37 1.48 13.66
C LEU A 213 -0.38 2.88 14.29
N PHE A 214 0.56 3.15 15.20
CA PHE A 214 0.72 4.47 15.81
C PHE A 214 1.08 5.54 14.77
N ILE A 215 2.03 5.25 13.87
CA ILE A 215 2.41 6.17 12.79
C ILE A 215 1.23 6.40 11.84
N LEU A 216 0.52 5.36 11.43
CA LEU A 216 -0.68 5.48 10.60
C LEU A 216 -1.75 6.33 11.30
N GLY A 217 -1.98 6.13 12.59
CA GLY A 217 -2.91 6.95 13.39
C GLY A 217 -2.50 8.42 13.44
N MET A 218 -1.22 8.70 13.65
CA MET A 218 -0.68 10.08 13.60
C MET A 218 -0.84 10.71 12.20
N LEU A 219 -0.55 9.97 11.13
CA LEU A 219 -0.74 10.47 9.77
C LEU A 219 -2.22 10.76 9.49
N ALA A 220 -3.14 9.89 9.93
CA ALA A 220 -4.58 10.14 9.83
C ALA A 220 -4.97 11.45 10.53
N LEU A 221 -4.46 11.69 11.74
CA LEU A 221 -4.72 12.92 12.48
C LEU A 221 -4.16 14.15 11.75
N VAL A 222 -2.95 14.07 11.21
CA VAL A 222 -2.33 15.16 10.44
C VAL A 222 -3.17 15.50 9.22
N PHE A 223 -3.60 14.50 8.43
CA PHE A 223 -4.46 14.72 7.26
C PHE A 223 -5.85 15.22 7.64
N TYR A 224 -6.42 14.78 8.77
CA TYR A 224 -7.67 15.30 9.29
C TYR A 224 -7.56 16.81 9.60
N VAL A 225 -6.52 17.19 10.35
CA VAL A 225 -6.25 18.61 10.67
C VAL A 225 -6.01 19.41 9.40
N ALA A 226 -5.25 18.88 8.44
CA ALA A 226 -5.01 19.53 7.14
C ALA A 226 -6.32 19.80 6.39
N ASN A 227 -7.28 18.85 6.38
CA ASN A 227 -8.62 19.06 5.80
C ASN A 227 -9.37 20.20 6.49
N VAL A 228 -9.39 20.24 7.83
CA VAL A 228 -10.04 21.32 8.59
C VAL A 228 -9.43 22.68 8.25
N VAL A 229 -8.11 22.74 8.04
CA VAL A 229 -7.40 23.97 7.65
C VAL A 229 -7.72 24.34 6.18
N ALA A 230 -7.74 23.38 5.27
CA ALA A 230 -8.04 23.59 3.86
C ALA A 230 -9.44 24.23 3.67
N LEU A 231 -10.45 23.80 4.44
CA LEU A 231 -11.77 24.40 4.43
C LEU A 231 -11.79 25.87 4.89
N LYS A 232 -10.73 26.34 5.59
CA LYS A 232 -10.63 27.78 5.94
C LYS A 232 -10.40 28.65 4.69
N GLY A 233 -9.68 28.14 3.71
CA GLY A 233 -9.41 28.85 2.46
C GLY A 233 -10.66 29.04 1.60
N LEU A 234 -11.53 28.04 1.57
CA LEU A 234 -12.73 28.05 0.72
C LEU A 234 -13.81 29.07 1.13
N ARG A 235 -13.81 29.54 2.37
CA ARG A 235 -14.77 30.54 2.86
C ARG A 235 -14.34 31.99 2.58
N LYS A 236 -13.10 32.22 2.09
CA LYS A 236 -12.58 33.57 1.83
C LYS A 236 -12.68 34.00 0.37
N THR A 237 -13.06 33.08 -0.50
CA THR A 237 -13.35 33.29 -1.92
C THR A 237 -14.85 33.24 -2.17
#